data_5cf6887bd026ec19554f33ec0e6bf474
#
_entry.id   5cf6887bd026ec19554f33ec0e6bf474
#
_cell.length_a   1.000
_cell.length_b   1.000
_cell.length_c   1.000
_cell.angle_alpha   90.00
_cell.angle_beta   90.00
_cell.angle_gamma   90.00
#
_symmetry.space_group_name_H-M   'P 1'
#
loop_
_entity.id
_entity.type
_entity.pdbx_description
1 polymer ?
#
loop_
_entity_poly.entity_id
_entity_poly.type
_entity_poly.pdbx_seq_one_letter_code
_entity_poly.pdbx_strand_id
1 'polypeptide(L)'
;MVLGAGRRLPTIHSHTPATNMTSERDMSGAWPSVNYERWSATCDTLHAHTQVLGKLATTLAPPEPQLQHAALQLTARGWETLPLPAPNDSGAFAVTLDLRVHEVLIEHSDGRSRHVALTPDRPVGEVTRNVLKNVRELGGRIEIDPTPQEVWWDEPLDEDSQHASYDPNAVASYFTAATRVALVLGAFRAPYRGRATPVNAWWGAFDLAVSLFSGAPADPPSDDFIMRNSMDAQEVAIGWWPGDPRYGKAALYAYAHPAPDGLANIGVSPEAAHWDKGLGEYVLNWDDVVASSDPHGSALEFARSAFQHSCTLCEWDPALPASAQGNPPPVR
;
A
#
# COMPACT_ATOMS: atom_id res chain seq x y z
N MET A 1 36.99 -62.18 -0.26
CA MET A 1 36.36 -63.07 0.71
C MET A 1 35.93 -62.18 1.86
N VAL A 2 34.69 -61.79 2.07
CA VAL A 2 33.41 -62.35 2.39
C VAL A 2 32.42 -61.21 2.32
N LEU A 3 31.42 -61.26 1.50
CA LEU A 3 29.95 -61.18 1.71
C LEU A 3 29.48 -60.24 2.87
N GLY A 4 28.71 -59.23 2.69
CA GLY A 4 27.37 -59.16 2.07
C GLY A 4 26.30 -59.29 3.14
N ALA A 5 25.66 -58.18 3.54
CA ALA A 5 24.36 -58.23 4.19
C ALA A 5 23.53 -57.00 3.74
N GLY A 6 22.63 -57.27 2.82
CA GLY A 6 21.59 -56.30 2.38
C GLY A 6 20.59 -56.07 3.50
N ARG A 7 20.36 -54.81 3.84
CA ARG A 7 19.19 -54.37 4.61
C ARG A 7 18.07 -53.96 3.64
N ARG A 8 16.96 -54.70 3.71
CA ARG A 8 15.71 -54.34 3.04
C ARG A 8 15.12 -53.09 3.71
N LEU A 9 14.81 -52.09 2.91
CA LEU A 9 14.00 -50.96 3.33
C LEU A 9 12.52 -51.36 3.43
N PRO A 10 11.76 -50.82 4.40
CA PRO A 10 10.34 -51.12 4.51
C PRO A 10 9.55 -50.34 3.43
N THR A 11 8.56 -51.05 2.88
CA THR A 11 7.60 -50.57 1.89
C THR A 11 6.73 -49.45 2.51
N ILE A 12 6.81 -48.27 1.95
CA ILE A 12 5.94 -47.14 2.34
C ILE A 12 4.61 -47.35 1.64
N HIS A 13 3.55 -47.59 2.41
CA HIS A 13 2.17 -47.52 1.92
C HIS A 13 1.82 -46.08 1.55
N SER A 14 1.51 -45.89 0.27
CA SER A 14 0.98 -44.63 -0.26
C SER A 14 -0.43 -44.37 0.31
N HIS A 15 -0.54 -43.45 1.24
CA HIS A 15 -1.82 -42.82 1.54
C HIS A 15 -2.08 -41.74 0.47
N THR A 16 -3.08 -41.98 -0.35
CA THR A 16 -3.64 -40.96 -1.26
C THR A 16 -4.36 -39.94 -0.41
N PRO A 17 -3.97 -38.63 -0.42
CA PRO A 17 -4.76 -37.63 0.23
C PRO A 17 -6.01 -37.38 -0.60
N ALA A 18 -7.15 -37.30 0.07
CA ALA A 18 -8.42 -36.86 -0.50
C ALA A 18 -8.26 -35.49 -1.13
N THR A 19 -8.57 -35.40 -2.41
CA THR A 19 -8.57 -34.17 -3.21
C THR A 19 -9.69 -33.25 -2.71
N ASN A 20 -9.36 -32.30 -1.85
CA ASN A 20 -10.20 -31.13 -1.67
C ASN A 20 -9.94 -30.22 -2.88
N MET A 21 -10.80 -30.33 -3.89
CA MET A 21 -10.87 -29.38 -5.00
C MET A 21 -11.54 -28.09 -4.51
N THR A 22 -10.82 -27.24 -3.81
CA THR A 22 -11.06 -25.81 -3.88
C THR A 22 -10.57 -25.37 -5.24
N SER A 23 -11.47 -24.87 -6.09
CA SER A 23 -11.09 -24.30 -7.38
C SER A 23 -10.14 -23.14 -7.12
N GLU A 24 -8.85 -23.36 -7.36
CA GLU A 24 -7.87 -22.28 -7.53
C GLU A 24 -8.38 -21.44 -8.71
N ARG A 25 -8.96 -20.28 -8.43
CA ARG A 25 -9.24 -19.30 -9.46
C ARG A 25 -7.89 -18.89 -10.03
N ASP A 26 -7.69 -19.13 -11.32
CA ASP A 26 -6.54 -18.61 -12.04
C ASP A 26 -6.60 -17.07 -12.03
N MET A 27 -5.92 -16.46 -11.07
CA MET A 27 -5.80 -15.00 -10.91
C MET A 27 -4.59 -14.44 -11.67
N SER A 28 -3.87 -15.28 -12.43
CA SER A 28 -2.56 -14.95 -13.01
C SER A 28 -2.58 -13.88 -14.10
N GLY A 29 -3.73 -13.46 -14.59
CA GLY A 29 -3.87 -12.38 -15.58
C GLY A 29 -4.91 -11.33 -15.22
N ALA A 30 -5.69 -11.55 -14.16
CA ALA A 30 -6.87 -10.77 -13.88
C ALA A 30 -6.58 -9.36 -13.33
N TRP A 31 -7.37 -8.39 -13.79
CA TRP A 31 -7.55 -7.08 -13.18
C TRP A 31 -8.92 -7.13 -12.47
N PRO A 32 -8.97 -7.43 -11.17
CA PRO A 32 -10.22 -7.63 -10.48
C PRO A 32 -10.97 -6.32 -10.30
N SER A 33 -12.29 -6.36 -10.38
CA SER A 33 -13.12 -5.25 -9.92
C SER A 33 -12.97 -5.08 -8.40
N VAL A 34 -12.91 -3.81 -7.96
CA VAL A 34 -12.91 -3.41 -6.55
C VAL A 34 -14.11 -2.49 -6.36
N ASN A 35 -15.26 -3.08 -6.07
CA ASN A 35 -16.49 -2.32 -5.84
C ASN A 35 -16.59 -1.92 -4.37
N TYR A 36 -16.31 -0.63 -4.08
CA TYR A 36 -16.25 -0.11 -2.70
C TYR A 36 -17.52 -0.40 -1.91
N GLU A 37 -18.69 -0.17 -2.49
CA GLU A 37 -19.98 -0.38 -1.79
C GLU A 37 -20.14 -1.80 -1.25
N ARG A 38 -19.60 -2.80 -1.97
CA ARG A 38 -19.76 -4.21 -1.60
C ARG A 38 -18.76 -4.68 -0.55
N TRP A 39 -17.64 -4.00 -0.38
CA TRP A 39 -16.60 -4.43 0.55
C TRP A 39 -16.23 -3.37 1.58
N SER A 40 -16.94 -2.25 1.62
CA SER A 40 -16.64 -1.10 2.48
C SER A 40 -16.37 -1.49 3.93
N ALA A 41 -17.21 -2.33 4.54
CA ALA A 41 -17.02 -2.78 5.92
C ALA A 41 -15.70 -3.56 6.13
N THR A 42 -15.29 -4.39 5.15
CA THR A 42 -13.98 -5.07 5.19
C THR A 42 -12.85 -4.09 4.86
N CYS A 43 -13.08 -3.13 3.95
CA CYS A 43 -12.14 -2.06 3.64
C CYS A 43 -11.78 -1.26 4.88
N ASP A 44 -12.78 -0.80 5.63
CA ASP A 44 -12.59 0.01 6.83
C ASP A 44 -11.83 -0.77 7.92
N THR A 45 -12.18 -2.04 8.12
CA THR A 45 -11.46 -2.93 9.05
C THR A 45 -10.00 -3.13 8.61
N LEU A 46 -9.76 -3.38 7.33
CA LEU A 46 -8.41 -3.55 6.79
C LEU A 46 -7.60 -2.26 6.90
N HIS A 47 -8.21 -1.12 6.59
CA HIS A 47 -7.62 0.20 6.76
C HIS A 47 -7.20 0.45 8.21
N ALA A 48 -8.08 0.17 9.17
CA ALA A 48 -7.75 0.30 10.60
C ALA A 48 -6.56 -0.58 11.01
N HIS A 49 -6.43 -1.78 10.46
CA HIS A 49 -5.24 -2.62 10.69
C HIS A 49 -3.95 -1.99 10.10
N THR A 50 -4.02 -1.35 8.93
CA THR A 50 -2.83 -0.68 8.38
C THR A 50 -2.40 0.52 9.22
N GLN A 51 -3.35 1.22 9.86
CA GLN A 51 -3.05 2.31 10.78
C GLN A 51 -2.19 1.85 11.96
N VAL A 52 -2.44 0.66 12.50
CA VAL A 52 -1.60 0.08 13.59
C VAL A 52 -0.13 -0.07 13.14
N LEU A 53 0.09 -0.57 11.92
CA LEU A 53 1.44 -0.71 11.36
C LEU A 53 2.10 0.66 11.17
N GLY A 54 1.36 1.62 10.61
CA GLY A 54 1.85 2.97 10.40
C GLY A 54 2.18 3.70 11.69
N LYS A 55 1.37 3.54 12.73
CA LYS A 55 1.63 4.09 14.07
C LYS A 55 2.91 3.51 14.70
N LEU A 56 3.16 2.21 14.51
CA LEU A 56 4.43 1.60 14.93
C LEU A 56 5.61 2.19 14.16
N ALA A 57 5.50 2.34 12.85
CA ALA A 57 6.54 2.92 12.02
C ALA A 57 6.82 4.39 12.42
N THR A 58 5.78 5.21 12.55
CA THR A 58 5.91 6.62 12.97
C THR A 58 6.56 6.77 14.35
N THR A 59 6.29 5.82 15.26
CA THR A 59 6.82 5.89 16.64
C THR A 59 8.27 5.43 16.74
N LEU A 60 8.69 4.45 15.95
CA LEU A 60 9.94 3.73 16.16
C LEU A 60 11.01 4.02 15.11
N ALA A 61 10.61 4.30 13.86
CA ALA A 61 11.57 4.56 12.81
C ALA A 61 12.20 5.95 12.96
N PRO A 62 13.50 6.12 12.62
CA PRO A 62 14.12 7.43 12.58
C PRO A 62 13.37 8.35 11.60
N PRO A 63 13.07 9.62 11.98
CA PRO A 63 12.33 10.53 11.13
C PRO A 63 13.03 10.81 9.80
N GLU A 64 12.30 10.72 8.69
CA GLU A 64 12.75 11.05 7.35
C GLU A 64 11.86 12.15 6.72
N PRO A 65 12.42 12.98 5.80
CA PRO A 65 11.63 13.96 5.06
C PRO A 65 10.41 13.31 4.39
N GLN A 66 9.32 14.05 4.27
CA GLN A 66 8.05 13.64 3.69
C GLN A 66 7.50 12.34 4.31
N LEU A 67 7.68 12.16 5.62
CA LEU A 67 7.21 11.00 6.40
C LEU A 67 7.61 9.64 5.80
N GLN A 68 8.72 9.57 5.04
CA GLN A 68 9.12 8.34 4.37
C GLN A 68 9.38 7.17 5.33
N HIS A 69 9.82 7.45 6.56
CA HIS A 69 9.99 6.46 7.63
C HIS A 69 8.67 5.82 8.08
N ALA A 70 7.55 6.51 7.91
CA ALA A 70 6.23 6.03 8.30
C ALA A 70 5.50 5.31 7.16
N ALA A 71 6.00 5.41 5.92
CA ALA A 71 5.43 4.72 4.77
C ALA A 71 5.58 3.20 4.91
N LEU A 72 4.53 2.47 4.55
CA LEU A 72 4.56 1.02 4.43
C LEU A 72 4.96 0.62 3.00
N GLN A 73 5.34 -0.63 2.82
CA GLN A 73 5.65 -1.21 1.52
C GLN A 73 4.60 -2.25 1.14
N LEU A 74 4.17 -2.27 -0.11
CA LEU A 74 3.42 -3.39 -0.62
C LEU A 74 4.39 -4.48 -1.09
N THR A 75 4.39 -5.59 -0.39
CA THR A 75 5.23 -6.76 -0.67
C THR A 75 4.40 -7.90 -1.29
N ALA A 76 5.05 -9.00 -1.62
CA ALA A 76 4.36 -10.22 -2.08
C ALA A 76 3.46 -10.87 -1.00
N ARG A 77 3.48 -10.36 0.23
CA ARG A 77 2.62 -10.81 1.34
C ARG A 77 1.43 -9.88 1.55
N GLY A 78 1.64 -8.59 1.43
CA GLY A 78 0.69 -7.54 1.76
C GLY A 78 1.41 -6.26 2.17
N TRP A 79 0.90 -5.54 3.16
CA TRP A 79 1.48 -4.32 3.67
C TRP A 79 2.51 -4.62 4.76
N GLU A 80 3.67 -3.99 4.68
CA GLU A 80 4.78 -4.28 5.58
C GLU A 80 5.51 -3.00 5.98
N THR A 81 5.93 -2.90 7.25
CA THR A 81 6.81 -1.84 7.70
C THR A 81 8.22 -2.04 7.14
N LEU A 82 8.98 -0.97 7.00
CA LEU A 82 10.43 -1.09 6.96
C LEU A 82 10.94 -1.75 8.26
N PRO A 83 12.19 -2.26 8.28
CA PRO A 83 12.77 -2.74 9.53
C PRO A 83 12.76 -1.65 10.61
N LEU A 84 12.07 -1.91 11.71
CA LEU A 84 11.95 -1.01 12.85
C LEU A 84 12.97 -1.37 13.92
N PRO A 85 13.63 -0.41 14.56
CA PRO A 85 14.51 -0.68 15.69
C PRO A 85 13.72 -1.37 16.81
N ALA A 86 14.19 -2.51 17.26
CA ALA A 86 13.60 -3.13 18.43
C ALA A 86 13.97 -2.32 19.69
N PRO A 87 12.99 -2.04 20.58
CA PRO A 87 13.30 -1.41 21.86
C PRO A 87 14.44 -2.15 22.59
N ASN A 88 15.23 -1.40 23.35
CA ASN A 88 16.41 -1.90 24.09
C ASN A 88 17.59 -2.41 23.22
N ASP A 89 17.72 -1.91 21.98
CA ASP A 89 18.82 -2.29 21.06
C ASP A 89 18.95 -3.81 20.83
N SER A 90 17.85 -4.54 20.93
CA SER A 90 17.85 -6.00 20.77
C SER A 90 17.85 -6.45 19.31
N GLY A 91 17.95 -5.54 18.36
CA GLY A 91 17.92 -5.81 16.92
C GLY A 91 16.86 -5.00 16.20
N ALA A 92 16.26 -5.58 15.19
CA ALA A 92 15.17 -4.96 14.43
C ALA A 92 14.00 -5.94 14.28
N PHE A 93 12.81 -5.42 14.05
CA PHE A 93 11.64 -6.22 13.68
C PHE A 93 10.88 -5.56 12.52
N ALA A 94 10.06 -6.36 11.84
CA ALA A 94 9.10 -5.87 10.86
C ALA A 94 7.71 -6.39 11.22
N VAL A 95 6.69 -5.65 10.83
CA VAL A 95 5.29 -6.04 10.98
C VAL A 95 4.65 -6.10 9.60
N THR A 96 4.13 -7.26 9.25
CA THR A 96 3.49 -7.53 7.97
C THR A 96 2.01 -7.82 8.17
N LEU A 97 1.16 -7.13 7.45
CA LEU A 97 -0.23 -7.50 7.26
C LEU A 97 -0.28 -8.49 6.08
N ASP A 98 -0.14 -9.80 6.38
CA ASP A 98 -0.11 -10.84 5.34
C ASP A 98 -1.53 -11.15 4.84
N LEU A 99 -1.85 -10.60 3.67
CA LEU A 99 -3.18 -10.67 3.04
C LEU A 99 -3.43 -12.01 2.32
N ARG A 100 -2.43 -12.90 2.27
CA ARG A 100 -2.55 -14.22 1.64
C ARG A 100 -3.00 -15.29 2.63
N VAL A 101 -2.51 -15.18 3.87
CA VAL A 101 -2.82 -16.10 4.96
C VAL A 101 -3.66 -15.46 6.05
N HIS A 102 -4.03 -14.17 5.86
CA HIS A 102 -4.95 -13.43 6.71
C HIS A 102 -4.47 -13.32 8.16
N GLU A 103 -3.28 -12.78 8.35
CA GLU A 103 -2.70 -12.56 9.68
C GLU A 103 -1.82 -11.30 9.73
N VAL A 104 -1.59 -10.80 10.93
CA VAL A 104 -0.47 -9.90 11.20
C VAL A 104 0.70 -10.74 11.66
N LEU A 105 1.79 -10.70 10.88
CA LEU A 105 3.05 -11.36 11.18
C LEU A 105 4.03 -10.34 11.75
N ILE A 106 4.67 -10.66 12.85
CA ILE A 106 5.72 -9.85 13.47
C ILE A 106 6.98 -10.70 13.50
N GLU A 107 8.02 -10.27 12.79
CA GLU A 107 9.29 -11.00 12.67
C GLU A 107 10.43 -10.18 13.27
N HIS A 108 11.23 -10.77 14.11
CA HIS A 108 12.41 -10.16 14.71
C HIS A 108 13.69 -10.69 14.07
N SER A 109 14.71 -9.85 13.95
CA SER A 109 15.99 -10.18 13.29
C SER A 109 16.78 -11.31 13.97
N ASP A 110 16.40 -11.73 15.17
CA ASP A 110 16.98 -12.92 15.85
C ASP A 110 16.26 -14.24 15.52
N GLY A 111 15.26 -14.20 14.62
CA GLY A 111 14.50 -15.36 14.16
C GLY A 111 13.22 -15.65 14.92
N ARG A 112 12.89 -14.87 15.97
CA ARG A 112 11.59 -14.98 16.65
C ARG A 112 10.48 -14.41 15.76
N SER A 113 9.31 -15.04 15.78
CA SER A 113 8.10 -14.53 15.13
C SER A 113 6.88 -14.64 16.02
N ARG A 114 5.86 -13.85 15.70
CA ARG A 114 4.53 -13.88 16.33
C ARG A 114 3.47 -13.68 15.25
N HIS A 115 2.32 -14.29 15.47
CA HIS A 115 1.22 -14.31 14.51
C HIS A 115 -0.06 -13.88 15.21
N VAL A 116 -0.85 -13.02 14.56
CA VAL A 116 -2.17 -12.60 15.02
C VAL A 116 -3.15 -12.80 13.86
N ALA A 117 -4.00 -13.82 13.94
CA ALA A 117 -4.95 -14.14 12.87
C ALA A 117 -5.97 -13.02 12.66
N LEU A 118 -6.32 -12.75 11.42
CA LEU A 118 -7.42 -11.90 10.98
C LEU A 118 -8.57 -12.80 10.58
N THR A 119 -9.64 -12.76 11.35
CA THR A 119 -10.83 -13.61 11.12
C THR A 119 -12.08 -12.76 11.08
N PRO A 120 -13.14 -13.22 10.40
CA PRO A 120 -14.44 -12.58 10.52
C PRO A 120 -14.86 -12.38 11.99
N ASP A 121 -15.56 -11.29 12.24
CA ASP A 121 -16.10 -10.92 13.56
C ASP A 121 -15.05 -10.67 14.67
N ARG A 122 -13.78 -10.52 14.31
CA ARG A 122 -12.72 -10.18 15.25
C ARG A 122 -12.46 -8.68 15.23
N PRO A 123 -12.79 -7.95 16.33
CA PRO A 123 -12.66 -6.50 16.36
C PRO A 123 -11.22 -6.01 16.20
N VAL A 124 -11.05 -4.85 15.54
CA VAL A 124 -9.76 -4.17 15.39
C VAL A 124 -9.08 -3.96 16.73
N GLY A 125 -9.84 -3.56 17.78
CA GLY A 125 -9.27 -3.36 19.12
C GLY A 125 -8.62 -4.61 19.70
N GLU A 126 -9.22 -5.79 19.50
CA GLU A 126 -8.62 -7.05 19.93
C GLU A 126 -7.31 -7.35 19.18
N VAL A 127 -7.33 -7.21 17.85
CA VAL A 127 -6.16 -7.43 17.01
C VAL A 127 -5.04 -6.45 17.40
N THR A 128 -5.36 -5.17 17.55
CA THR A 128 -4.40 -4.11 17.94
C THR A 128 -3.72 -4.43 19.27
N ARG A 129 -4.50 -4.75 20.31
CA ARG A 129 -3.94 -5.12 21.62
C ARG A 129 -3.02 -6.34 21.54
N ASN A 130 -3.38 -7.35 20.72
CA ASN A 130 -2.55 -8.53 20.51
C ASN A 130 -1.26 -8.21 19.75
N VAL A 131 -1.32 -7.37 18.71
CA VAL A 131 -0.13 -6.91 17.99
C VAL A 131 0.82 -6.17 18.93
N LEU A 132 0.32 -5.16 19.66
CA LEU A 132 1.13 -4.39 20.60
C LEU A 132 1.72 -5.25 21.73
N LYS A 133 0.96 -6.22 22.24
CA LYS A 133 1.47 -7.19 23.21
C LYS A 133 2.64 -7.98 22.63
N ASN A 134 2.50 -8.53 21.44
CA ASN A 134 3.51 -9.34 20.77
C ASN A 134 4.78 -8.52 20.45
N VAL A 135 4.63 -7.27 20.00
CA VAL A 135 5.76 -6.37 19.79
C VAL A 135 6.50 -6.09 21.09
N ARG A 136 5.77 -5.84 22.19
CA ARG A 136 6.38 -5.65 23.51
C ARG A 136 7.16 -6.88 24.00
N GLU A 137 6.64 -8.09 23.77
CA GLU A 137 7.33 -9.34 24.10
C GLU A 137 8.60 -9.56 23.29
N LEU A 138 8.67 -9.04 22.06
CA LEU A 138 9.85 -9.15 21.21
C LEU A 138 10.93 -8.10 21.51
N GLY A 139 10.55 -6.91 21.92
CA GLY A 139 11.50 -5.80 22.00
C GLY A 139 11.39 -4.88 23.21
N GLY A 140 10.41 -5.07 24.07
CA GLY A 140 10.22 -4.22 25.24
C GLY A 140 9.01 -3.28 25.14
N ARG A 141 8.96 -2.24 25.96
CA ARG A 141 7.78 -1.37 26.07
C ARG A 141 7.62 -0.47 24.85
N ILE A 142 6.46 -0.51 24.21
CA ILE A 142 6.05 0.36 23.12
C ILE A 142 4.68 0.94 23.43
N GLU A 143 4.54 2.24 23.23
CA GLU A 143 3.27 2.96 23.27
C GLU A 143 3.10 3.69 21.94
N ILE A 144 1.96 3.52 21.30
CA ILE A 144 1.56 4.28 20.13
C ILE A 144 0.41 5.21 20.48
N ASP A 145 0.22 6.27 19.73
CA ASP A 145 -1.03 7.04 19.75
C ASP A 145 -2.11 6.21 19.01
N PRO A 146 -3.15 5.69 19.69
CA PRO A 146 -4.17 4.85 19.05
C PRO A 146 -5.20 5.66 18.26
N THR A 147 -5.17 6.98 18.30
CA THR A 147 -6.12 7.84 17.58
C THR A 147 -5.98 7.62 16.06
N PRO A 148 -7.02 7.18 15.33
CA PRO A 148 -6.96 7.02 13.90
C PRO A 148 -6.75 8.37 13.18
N GLN A 149 -6.16 8.37 11.99
CA GLN A 149 -5.85 9.57 11.21
C GLN A 149 -6.38 9.47 9.78
N GLU A 150 -6.79 10.60 9.20
CA GLU A 150 -7.32 10.72 7.83
C GLU A 150 -8.56 9.87 7.53
N VAL A 151 -9.28 9.45 8.56
CA VAL A 151 -10.49 8.64 8.47
C VAL A 151 -11.71 9.38 9.03
N TRP A 152 -12.91 8.85 8.80
CA TRP A 152 -14.18 9.43 9.25
C TRP A 152 -14.69 8.86 10.57
N TRP A 153 -13.95 7.97 11.21
CA TRP A 153 -14.21 7.43 12.55
C TRP A 153 -13.13 7.91 13.52
N ASP A 154 -13.46 7.95 14.80
CA ASP A 154 -12.62 8.46 15.88
C ASP A 154 -12.37 7.45 17.02
N GLU A 155 -12.95 6.24 16.91
CA GLU A 155 -12.73 5.19 17.89
C GLU A 155 -11.24 4.83 17.98
N PRO A 156 -10.61 4.86 19.18
CA PRO A 156 -9.22 4.46 19.33
C PRO A 156 -8.95 3.04 18.84
N LEU A 157 -7.88 2.84 18.08
CA LEU A 157 -7.56 1.56 17.43
C LEU A 157 -7.47 0.37 18.40
N ASP A 158 -7.11 0.59 19.65
CA ASP A 158 -7.03 -0.46 20.68
C ASP A 158 -8.34 -0.68 21.46
N GLU A 159 -9.32 0.20 21.28
CA GLU A 159 -10.65 0.09 21.86
C GLU A 159 -11.73 -0.24 20.80
N ASP A 160 -11.39 -0.15 19.52
CA ASP A 160 -12.31 -0.29 18.40
C ASP A 160 -13.01 -1.66 18.39
N SER A 161 -14.31 -1.62 18.70
CA SER A 161 -15.23 -2.76 18.71
C SER A 161 -16.18 -2.75 17.51
N GLN A 162 -16.14 -1.72 16.66
CA GLN A 162 -17.06 -1.53 15.54
C GLN A 162 -16.55 -2.16 14.26
N HIS A 163 -15.26 -2.00 13.98
CA HIS A 163 -14.62 -2.58 12.79
C HIS A 163 -14.19 -4.03 13.07
N ALA A 164 -15.01 -4.98 12.58
CA ALA A 164 -14.81 -6.42 12.77
C ALA A 164 -15.10 -7.23 11.49
N SER A 165 -15.55 -6.57 10.43
CA SER A 165 -15.89 -7.24 9.18
C SER A 165 -14.63 -7.63 8.40
N TYR A 166 -14.49 -8.90 8.04
CA TYR A 166 -13.35 -9.37 7.29
C TYR A 166 -13.75 -10.47 6.30
N ASP A 167 -13.80 -10.14 5.00
CA ASP A 167 -14.05 -11.09 3.92
C ASP A 167 -12.73 -11.42 3.19
N PRO A 168 -12.19 -12.63 3.36
CA PRO A 168 -10.95 -13.05 2.72
C PRO A 168 -10.98 -12.96 1.18
N ASN A 169 -12.13 -13.15 0.54
CA ASN A 169 -12.23 -13.04 -0.92
C ASN A 169 -12.16 -11.58 -1.40
N ALA A 170 -12.79 -10.66 -0.67
CA ALA A 170 -12.69 -9.24 -0.94
C ALA A 170 -11.25 -8.74 -0.74
N VAL A 171 -10.60 -9.16 0.35
CA VAL A 171 -9.18 -8.88 0.63
C VAL A 171 -8.27 -9.42 -0.48
N ALA A 172 -8.48 -10.64 -0.97
CA ALA A 172 -7.70 -11.22 -2.07
C ALA A 172 -7.88 -10.42 -3.37
N SER A 173 -9.10 -9.97 -3.68
CA SER A 173 -9.39 -9.11 -4.84
C SER A 173 -8.69 -7.76 -4.71
N TYR A 174 -8.80 -7.10 -3.56
CA TYR A 174 -8.08 -5.88 -3.24
C TYR A 174 -6.56 -6.05 -3.41
N PHE A 175 -5.97 -7.08 -2.81
CA PHE A 175 -4.53 -7.30 -2.85
C PHE A 175 -4.03 -7.55 -4.27
N THR A 176 -4.82 -8.25 -5.09
CA THR A 176 -4.51 -8.44 -6.51
C THR A 176 -4.53 -7.11 -7.26
N ALA A 177 -5.55 -6.27 -7.08
CA ALA A 177 -5.64 -4.95 -7.68
C ALA A 177 -4.46 -4.06 -7.24
N ALA A 178 -4.22 -3.96 -5.93
CA ALA A 178 -3.12 -3.19 -5.34
C ALA A 178 -1.75 -3.62 -5.91
N THR A 179 -1.52 -4.93 -6.08
CA THR A 179 -0.30 -5.46 -6.69
C THR A 179 -0.15 -5.02 -8.15
N ARG A 180 -1.24 -5.04 -8.95
CA ARG A 180 -1.21 -4.56 -10.34
C ARG A 180 -0.87 -3.08 -10.40
N VAL A 181 -1.50 -2.27 -9.55
CA VAL A 181 -1.22 -0.85 -9.48
C VAL A 181 0.22 -0.58 -9.05
N ALA A 182 0.73 -1.26 -8.03
CA ALA A 182 2.11 -1.09 -7.58
C ALA A 182 3.12 -1.34 -8.71
N LEU A 183 2.86 -2.33 -9.59
CA LEU A 183 3.70 -2.59 -10.77
C LEU A 183 3.60 -1.47 -11.80
N VAL A 184 2.41 -0.88 -12.03
CA VAL A 184 2.24 0.28 -12.92
C VAL A 184 2.98 1.50 -12.38
N LEU A 185 2.77 1.84 -11.10
CA LEU A 185 3.44 2.98 -10.45
C LEU A 185 4.97 2.79 -10.44
N GLY A 186 5.44 1.55 -10.21
CA GLY A 186 6.84 1.20 -10.31
C GLY A 186 7.41 1.42 -11.71
N ALA A 187 6.71 0.99 -12.77
CA ALA A 187 7.08 1.20 -14.16
C ALA A 187 7.05 2.69 -14.56
N PHE A 188 6.06 3.43 -14.05
CA PHE A 188 5.94 4.88 -14.28
C PHE A 188 7.16 5.64 -13.70
N ARG A 189 7.51 5.39 -12.43
CA ARG A 189 8.57 6.13 -11.75
C ARG A 189 9.99 5.73 -12.16
N ALA A 190 10.18 4.50 -12.63
CA ALA A 190 11.50 3.91 -12.85
C ALA A 190 12.44 4.76 -13.73
N PRO A 191 12.00 5.39 -14.84
CA PRO A 191 12.87 6.21 -15.68
C PRO A 191 13.11 7.62 -15.12
N TYR A 192 12.36 8.07 -14.10
CA TYR A 192 12.49 9.42 -13.57
C TYR A 192 13.87 9.69 -12.95
N ARG A 193 14.50 10.82 -13.30
CA ARG A 193 15.87 11.15 -12.89
C ARG A 193 15.96 12.13 -11.73
N GLY A 194 14.85 12.75 -11.34
CA GLY A 194 14.76 13.54 -10.13
C GLY A 194 14.60 12.67 -8.87
N ARG A 195 14.44 13.31 -7.74
CA ARG A 195 14.08 12.60 -6.50
C ARG A 195 12.65 12.06 -6.61
N ALA A 196 12.44 10.81 -6.26
CA ALA A 196 11.14 10.19 -6.20
C ALA A 196 11.08 9.22 -5.01
N THR A 197 9.87 9.01 -4.48
CA THR A 197 9.64 7.96 -3.47
C THR A 197 9.68 6.58 -4.11
N PRO A 198 9.85 5.51 -3.35
CA PRO A 198 9.35 4.19 -3.73
C PRO A 198 7.84 4.23 -4.02
N VAL A 199 7.26 3.10 -4.44
CA VAL A 199 5.80 2.93 -4.35
C VAL A 199 5.47 2.73 -2.88
N ASN A 200 4.96 3.77 -2.25
CA ASN A 200 4.58 3.75 -0.85
C ASN A 200 3.16 3.23 -0.68
N ALA A 201 2.91 2.55 0.42
CA ALA A 201 1.58 2.21 0.90
C ALA A 201 1.28 3.11 2.10
N TRP A 202 0.41 4.10 1.93
CA TRP A 202 0.10 5.09 2.94
C TRP A 202 -1.07 4.63 3.80
N TRP A 203 -0.80 4.44 5.07
CA TRP A 203 -1.77 3.92 6.04
C TRP A 203 -2.84 4.94 6.45
N GLY A 204 -2.56 6.25 6.34
CA GLY A 204 -3.53 7.31 6.66
C GLY A 204 -4.69 7.34 5.67
N ALA A 205 -4.40 7.43 4.38
CA ALA A 205 -5.40 7.46 3.30
C ALA A 205 -5.74 6.08 2.71
N PHE A 206 -5.05 5.02 3.13
CA PHE A 206 -5.20 3.65 2.64
C PHE A 206 -4.99 3.52 1.13
N ASP A 207 -3.94 4.14 0.64
CA ASP A 207 -3.63 4.22 -0.78
C ASP A 207 -2.21 3.77 -1.11
N LEU A 208 -1.94 3.58 -2.39
CA LEU A 208 -0.61 3.39 -2.95
C LEU A 208 -0.24 4.62 -3.76
N ALA A 209 0.94 5.19 -3.51
CA ALA A 209 1.38 6.36 -4.25
C ALA A 209 2.88 6.40 -4.53
N VAL A 210 3.24 7.16 -5.55
CA VAL A 210 4.59 7.66 -5.80
C VAL A 210 4.55 9.18 -5.87
N SER A 211 5.49 9.84 -5.21
CA SER A 211 5.72 11.29 -5.34
C SER A 211 7.01 11.52 -6.12
N LEU A 212 6.94 12.37 -7.13
CA LEU A 212 8.05 12.84 -7.93
C LEU A 212 8.28 14.31 -7.61
N PHE A 213 9.50 14.70 -7.27
CA PHE A 213 9.83 16.02 -6.76
C PHE A 213 10.59 16.87 -7.78
N SER A 214 10.33 18.18 -7.82
CA SER A 214 11.07 19.14 -8.63
C SER A 214 12.48 19.43 -8.08
N GLY A 215 12.65 19.23 -6.76
CA GLY A 215 13.84 19.64 -6.01
C GLY A 215 13.68 20.99 -5.30
N ALA A 216 12.60 21.73 -5.54
CA ALA A 216 12.29 22.96 -4.83
C ALA A 216 11.47 22.73 -3.56
N PRO A 217 11.62 23.58 -2.51
CA PRO A 217 10.76 23.53 -1.35
C PRO A 217 9.36 24.04 -1.67
N ALA A 218 8.38 23.69 -0.83
CA ALA A 218 7.03 24.24 -0.83
C ALA A 218 6.55 24.42 0.60
N ASP A 219 5.63 25.35 0.81
CA ASP A 219 4.97 25.49 2.10
C ASP A 219 3.88 24.40 2.23
N PRO A 220 3.82 23.69 3.36
CA PRO A 220 2.78 22.70 3.60
C PRO A 220 1.38 23.32 3.54
N PRO A 221 0.36 22.58 3.07
CA PRO A 221 -0.99 23.15 2.90
C PRO A 221 -1.71 23.41 4.22
N SER A 222 -1.27 22.82 5.34
CA SER A 222 -1.82 23.05 6.68
C SER A 222 -0.82 22.65 7.77
N ASP A 223 -1.18 23.00 9.04
CA ASP A 223 -0.41 22.64 10.24
C ASP A 223 -0.73 21.21 10.76
N ASP A 224 -1.60 20.48 10.08
CA ASP A 224 -1.86 19.06 10.41
C ASP A 224 -0.56 18.27 10.40
N PHE A 225 -0.44 17.30 11.31
CA PHE A 225 0.81 16.55 11.48
C PHE A 225 1.26 15.86 10.17
N ILE A 226 0.34 15.22 9.46
CA ILE A 226 0.68 14.52 8.21
C ILE A 226 1.04 15.54 7.13
N MET A 227 0.17 16.52 6.87
CA MET A 227 0.38 17.52 5.82
C MET A 227 1.65 18.32 6.04
N ARG A 228 1.88 18.80 7.26
CA ARG A 228 3.08 19.59 7.60
C ARG A 228 4.38 18.83 7.38
N ASN A 229 4.41 17.51 7.62
CA ASN A 229 5.62 16.72 7.53
C ASN A 229 5.76 15.97 6.20
N SER A 230 4.70 15.84 5.40
CA SER A 230 4.73 15.15 4.11
C SER A 230 4.85 16.08 2.90
N MET A 231 4.33 17.32 2.98
CA MET A 231 4.14 18.19 1.83
C MET A 231 4.98 19.50 1.93
N ASP A 232 6.26 19.38 2.29
CA ASP A 232 7.20 20.50 2.42
C ASP A 232 8.08 20.74 1.17
N ALA A 233 7.77 20.05 0.08
CA ALA A 233 8.49 20.14 -1.19
C ALA A 233 7.52 20.13 -2.37
N GLN A 234 7.92 20.78 -3.48
CA GLN A 234 7.15 20.70 -4.73
C GLN A 234 7.13 19.27 -5.25
N GLU A 235 5.93 18.71 -5.42
CA GLU A 235 5.75 17.36 -5.91
C GLU A 235 4.56 17.22 -6.86
N VAL A 236 4.60 16.16 -7.65
CA VAL A 236 3.45 15.57 -8.32
C VAL A 236 3.32 14.15 -7.80
N ALA A 237 2.19 13.86 -7.18
CA ALA A 237 1.85 12.54 -6.69
C ALA A 237 0.90 11.82 -7.63
N ILE A 238 1.14 10.54 -7.84
CA ILE A 238 0.26 9.64 -8.59
C ILE A 238 -0.01 8.44 -7.69
N GLY A 239 -1.28 8.13 -7.48
CA GLY A 239 -1.65 7.03 -6.60
C GLY A 239 -2.92 6.31 -7.01
N TRP A 240 -3.32 5.40 -6.16
CA TRP A 240 -4.56 4.64 -6.25
C TRP A 240 -5.09 4.29 -4.86
N TRP A 241 -6.37 4.49 -4.65
CA TRP A 241 -7.04 4.02 -3.44
C TRP A 241 -8.24 3.12 -3.77
N PRO A 242 -8.63 2.22 -2.86
CA PRO A 242 -9.69 1.26 -3.11
C PRO A 242 -11.11 1.84 -2.95
N GLY A 243 -11.22 3.14 -2.72
CA GLY A 243 -12.46 3.85 -2.45
C GLY A 243 -12.62 4.24 -0.98
N ASP A 244 -13.45 5.25 -0.77
CA ASP A 244 -13.87 5.76 0.54
C ASP A 244 -15.29 6.33 0.44
N PRO A 245 -15.95 6.71 1.55
CA PRO A 245 -17.31 7.27 1.50
C PRO A 245 -17.41 8.61 0.75
N ARG A 246 -16.32 9.37 0.60
CA ARG A 246 -16.33 10.67 -0.06
C ARG A 246 -16.49 10.53 -1.57
N TYR A 247 -15.81 9.52 -2.15
CA TYR A 247 -15.82 9.27 -3.59
C TYR A 247 -16.65 8.05 -3.99
N GLY A 248 -16.71 7.04 -3.14
CA GLY A 248 -17.55 5.84 -3.33
C GLY A 248 -17.01 4.82 -4.33
N LYS A 249 -15.82 5.00 -4.87
CA LYS A 249 -15.22 4.12 -5.89
C LYS A 249 -13.72 3.97 -5.69
N ALA A 250 -13.17 2.83 -6.11
CA ALA A 250 -11.73 2.71 -6.32
C ALA A 250 -11.30 3.51 -7.55
N ALA A 251 -10.16 4.20 -7.47
CA ALA A 251 -9.66 5.00 -8.57
C ALA A 251 -8.14 5.24 -8.51
N LEU A 252 -7.53 5.51 -9.66
CA LEU A 252 -6.26 6.20 -9.75
C LEU A 252 -6.50 7.69 -9.57
N TYR A 253 -5.54 8.38 -8.96
CA TYR A 253 -5.56 9.82 -8.77
C TYR A 253 -4.22 10.46 -9.10
N ALA A 254 -4.23 11.76 -9.34
CA ALA A 254 -3.03 12.56 -9.50
C ALA A 254 -3.25 14.00 -9.05
N TYR A 255 -2.31 14.54 -8.27
CA TYR A 255 -2.29 15.94 -7.87
C TYR A 255 -0.89 16.55 -7.97
N ALA A 256 -0.81 17.87 -7.98
CA ALA A 256 0.43 18.63 -7.82
C ALA A 256 0.38 19.45 -6.54
N HIS A 257 1.49 19.57 -5.84
CA HIS A 257 1.64 20.46 -4.70
C HIS A 257 2.87 21.37 -4.87
N PRO A 258 2.73 22.70 -4.73
CA PRO A 258 1.45 23.44 -4.73
C PRO A 258 0.69 23.26 -6.04
N ALA A 259 -0.65 23.27 -5.96
CA ALA A 259 -1.47 23.15 -7.16
C ALA A 259 -1.34 24.40 -8.04
N PRO A 260 -0.91 24.30 -9.31
CA PRO A 260 -0.82 25.46 -10.19
C PRO A 260 -2.18 25.91 -10.68
N ASP A 261 -2.31 27.19 -10.99
CA ASP A 261 -3.50 27.72 -11.65
C ASP A 261 -3.73 27.00 -12.99
N GLY A 262 -5.00 26.72 -13.28
CA GLY A 262 -5.40 26.12 -14.56
C GLY A 262 -5.30 24.60 -14.63
N LEU A 263 -4.81 23.90 -13.60
CA LEU A 263 -4.72 22.44 -13.59
C LEU A 263 -6.05 21.75 -13.94
N ALA A 264 -7.14 22.23 -13.38
CA ALA A 264 -8.50 21.72 -13.64
C ALA A 264 -9.01 21.90 -15.10
N ASN A 265 -8.32 22.71 -15.90
CA ASN A 265 -8.76 23.03 -17.28
C ASN A 265 -8.05 22.20 -18.35
N ILE A 266 -7.10 21.36 -17.96
CA ILE A 266 -6.34 20.50 -18.88
C ILE A 266 -6.90 19.09 -18.82
N GLY A 267 -7.27 18.56 -20.00
CA GLY A 267 -7.65 17.15 -20.11
C GLY A 267 -6.44 16.25 -20.04
N VAL A 268 -6.57 15.12 -19.33
CA VAL A 268 -5.57 14.06 -19.24
C VAL A 268 -6.04 12.80 -19.97
N SER A 269 -5.12 11.95 -20.37
CA SER A 269 -5.41 10.66 -20.97
C SER A 269 -5.45 9.56 -19.89
N PRO A 270 -6.21 8.46 -20.14
CA PRO A 270 -7.11 8.22 -21.28
C PRO A 270 -8.40 9.05 -21.20
N GLU A 271 -9.25 9.00 -22.23
CA GLU A 271 -10.50 9.80 -22.33
C GLU A 271 -11.42 9.67 -21.10
N ALA A 272 -11.42 8.53 -20.41
CA ALA A 272 -12.21 8.31 -19.20
C ALA A 272 -11.67 9.09 -17.98
N ALA A 273 -10.42 9.57 -18.02
CA ALA A 273 -9.85 10.36 -16.95
C ALA A 273 -10.46 11.77 -16.93
N HIS A 274 -10.64 12.32 -15.74
CA HIS A 274 -11.27 13.63 -15.57
C HIS A 274 -10.74 14.35 -14.32
N TRP A 275 -11.01 15.63 -14.23
CA TRP A 275 -10.79 16.42 -13.03
C TRP A 275 -12.00 16.30 -12.10
N ASP A 276 -11.79 15.81 -10.87
CA ASP A 276 -12.80 15.81 -9.84
C ASP A 276 -12.70 17.11 -9.00
N LYS A 277 -13.77 17.90 -9.03
CA LYS A 277 -13.80 19.20 -8.31
C LYS A 277 -13.92 19.04 -6.80
N GLY A 278 -14.48 17.93 -6.34
CA GLY A 278 -14.67 17.64 -4.92
C GLY A 278 -13.35 17.27 -4.24
N LEU A 279 -12.54 16.51 -4.96
CA LEU A 279 -11.20 16.09 -4.53
C LEU A 279 -10.12 17.15 -4.86
N GLY A 280 -10.30 17.90 -5.94
CA GLY A 280 -9.27 18.82 -6.44
C GLY A 280 -8.13 18.08 -7.15
N GLU A 281 -8.44 16.96 -7.81
CA GLU A 281 -7.47 16.03 -8.37
C GLU A 281 -7.93 15.48 -9.73
N TYR A 282 -6.98 15.02 -10.55
CA TYR A 282 -7.31 14.15 -11.67
C TYR A 282 -7.64 12.75 -11.18
N VAL A 283 -8.67 12.14 -11.76
CA VAL A 283 -9.15 10.82 -11.38
C VAL A 283 -9.39 9.95 -12.61
N LEU A 284 -9.04 8.67 -12.51
CA LEU A 284 -9.44 7.61 -13.44
C LEU A 284 -10.05 6.47 -12.63
N ASN A 285 -11.37 6.25 -12.79
CA ASN A 285 -12.06 5.19 -12.07
C ASN A 285 -11.44 3.82 -12.37
N TRP A 286 -11.32 2.99 -11.34
CA TRP A 286 -10.79 1.64 -11.49
C TRP A 286 -11.62 0.76 -12.44
N ASP A 287 -12.93 0.93 -12.43
CA ASP A 287 -13.81 0.17 -13.33
C ASP A 287 -13.55 0.50 -14.82
N ASP A 288 -13.20 1.76 -15.14
CA ASP A 288 -12.81 2.17 -16.49
C ASP A 288 -11.47 1.56 -16.90
N VAL A 289 -10.52 1.48 -15.96
CA VAL A 289 -9.24 0.77 -16.17
C VAL A 289 -9.48 -0.70 -16.47
N VAL A 290 -10.27 -1.38 -15.64
CA VAL A 290 -10.57 -2.82 -15.77
C VAL A 290 -11.32 -3.13 -17.06
N ALA A 291 -12.20 -2.23 -17.51
CA ALA A 291 -12.98 -2.37 -18.73
C ALA A 291 -12.17 -2.09 -20.01
N SER A 292 -10.98 -1.49 -19.89
CA SER A 292 -10.15 -1.18 -21.06
C SER A 292 -9.57 -2.45 -21.71
N SER A 293 -9.21 -2.37 -22.99
CA SER A 293 -8.55 -3.47 -23.70
C SER A 293 -7.10 -3.72 -23.21
N ASP A 294 -6.48 -2.71 -22.59
CA ASP A 294 -5.16 -2.77 -21.99
C ASP A 294 -5.17 -2.03 -20.63
N PRO A 295 -5.59 -2.67 -19.54
CA PRO A 295 -5.65 -2.04 -18.23
C PRO A 295 -4.31 -1.48 -17.73
N HIS A 296 -3.21 -2.19 -18.00
CA HIS A 296 -1.88 -1.73 -17.63
C HIS A 296 -1.49 -0.46 -18.40
N GLY A 297 -1.69 -0.48 -19.73
CA GLY A 297 -1.41 0.67 -20.59
C GLY A 297 -2.27 1.88 -20.23
N SER A 298 -3.56 1.67 -19.98
CA SER A 298 -4.52 2.72 -19.57
C SER A 298 -4.08 3.41 -18.27
N ALA A 299 -3.73 2.64 -17.24
CA ALA A 299 -3.25 3.19 -15.96
C ALA A 299 -1.90 3.91 -16.10
N LEU A 300 -0.98 3.36 -16.90
CA LEU A 300 0.31 3.99 -17.17
C LEU A 300 0.20 5.27 -17.99
N GLU A 301 -0.71 5.31 -18.95
CA GLU A 301 -1.04 6.50 -19.76
C GLU A 301 -1.59 7.62 -18.86
N PHE A 302 -2.52 7.29 -17.95
CA PHE A 302 -3.01 8.23 -16.94
C PHE A 302 -1.88 8.86 -16.15
N ALA A 303 -1.02 8.03 -15.56
CA ALA A 303 0.09 8.49 -14.74
C ALA A 303 1.03 9.42 -15.51
N ARG A 304 1.40 9.06 -16.74
CA ARG A 304 2.30 9.86 -17.60
C ARG A 304 1.66 11.17 -18.04
N SER A 305 0.39 11.13 -18.47
CA SER A 305 -0.33 12.31 -18.93
C SER A 305 -0.53 13.32 -17.80
N ALA A 306 -1.04 12.88 -16.65
CA ALA A 306 -1.24 13.74 -15.50
C ALA A 306 0.09 14.36 -15.01
N PHE A 307 1.16 13.57 -14.93
CA PHE A 307 2.49 14.05 -14.54
C PHE A 307 3.03 15.10 -15.50
N GLN A 308 2.97 14.83 -16.83
CA GLN A 308 3.50 15.74 -17.85
C GLN A 308 2.77 17.09 -17.81
N HIS A 309 1.45 17.09 -17.71
CA HIS A 309 0.66 18.32 -17.66
C HIS A 309 0.90 19.10 -16.37
N SER A 310 0.95 18.42 -15.22
CA SER A 310 1.27 19.04 -13.93
C SER A 310 2.64 19.71 -13.95
N CYS A 311 3.68 19.01 -14.40
CA CYS A 311 5.02 19.58 -14.50
C CYS A 311 5.13 20.78 -15.44
N THR A 312 4.36 20.77 -16.54
CA THR A 312 4.32 21.89 -17.49
C THR A 312 3.72 23.15 -16.85
N LEU A 313 2.61 22.98 -16.12
CA LEU A 313 1.97 24.10 -15.41
C LEU A 313 2.77 24.59 -14.21
N CYS A 314 3.44 23.68 -13.50
CA CYS A 314 4.32 24.01 -12.39
C CYS A 314 5.68 24.58 -12.84
N GLU A 315 5.91 24.73 -14.16
CA GLU A 315 7.15 25.24 -14.74
C GLU A 315 8.42 24.51 -14.26
N TRP A 316 8.32 23.19 -14.09
CA TRP A 316 9.48 22.36 -13.70
C TRP A 316 10.53 22.33 -14.82
N ASP A 317 11.80 22.10 -14.45
CA ASP A 317 12.84 21.84 -15.44
C ASP A 317 12.37 20.78 -16.44
N PRO A 318 12.28 21.10 -17.76
CA PRO A 318 11.77 20.18 -18.79
C PRO A 318 12.52 18.84 -18.87
N ALA A 319 13.76 18.77 -18.39
CA ALA A 319 14.51 17.53 -18.35
C ALA A 319 13.91 16.51 -17.37
N LEU A 320 13.19 16.94 -16.33
CA LEU A 320 12.58 16.07 -15.34
C LEU A 320 11.40 15.29 -15.94
N PRO A 321 10.31 15.93 -16.43
CA PRO A 321 9.21 15.20 -17.04
C PRO A 321 9.61 14.44 -18.31
N ALA A 322 10.56 14.94 -19.11
CA ALA A 322 11.10 14.21 -20.27
C ALA A 322 11.74 12.87 -19.84
N SER A 323 12.42 12.82 -18.70
CA SER A 323 13.02 11.58 -18.20
C SER A 323 11.97 10.51 -17.85
N ALA A 324 10.80 10.90 -17.34
CA ALA A 324 9.72 9.97 -17.00
C ALA A 324 9.04 9.32 -18.21
N GLN A 325 9.22 9.87 -19.41
CA GLN A 325 8.72 9.29 -20.67
C GLN A 325 9.66 8.24 -21.28
N GLY A 326 10.92 8.20 -20.83
CA GLY A 326 11.91 7.28 -21.36
C GLY A 326 11.75 5.85 -20.85
N ASN A 327 12.32 4.90 -21.59
CA ASN A 327 12.48 3.56 -21.07
C ASN A 327 13.55 3.56 -19.96
N PRO A 328 13.42 2.74 -18.91
CA PRO A 328 14.47 2.57 -17.94
C PRO A 328 15.77 2.16 -18.66
N PRO A 329 16.94 2.58 -18.17
CA PRO A 329 18.20 2.17 -18.77
C PRO A 329 18.28 0.63 -18.78
N PRO A 330 18.85 0.03 -19.85
CA PRO A 330 18.97 -1.42 -19.90
C PRO A 330 19.79 -1.88 -18.69
N VAL A 331 19.31 -2.96 -18.07
CA VAL A 331 20.07 -3.64 -17.01
C VAL A 331 21.37 -4.14 -17.62
N ARG A 332 22.49 -3.66 -17.12
CA ARG A 332 23.83 -4.08 -17.55
C ARG A 332 24.25 -5.35 -16.85
#